data_8ca73d029138a0139b715a0a0f6d055e
#
_entry.id   8ca73d029138a0139b715a0a0f6d055e
#
_cell.length_a   1.000
_cell.length_b   1.000
_cell.length_c   1.000
_cell.angle_alpha   90.00
_cell.angle_beta   90.00
_cell.angle_gamma   90.00
#
_symmetry.space_group_name_H-M   'P 1'
#
loop_
_entity.id
_entity.type
_entity.pdbx_description
1 polymer ?
#
loop_
_entity_poly.entity_id
_entity_poly.type
_entity_poly.pdbx_seq_one_letter_code
_entity_poly.pdbx_strand_id
1 'polypeptide(L)'
;MAAYRFYPRADAAQDKIWRDTVERGGELQAVTYITGLHAHLTRLCESRALWRQLPQKLAVPTDVKREAYFSRYEHHYLFFRELDNGDLGVMSILHERMDVPVRLAEDLAALSEKSDHSKA
;
A
#
# COMPACT_ATOMS: atom_id res chain seq x y z
N MET A 1 0.52 -20.25 4.46
CA MET A 1 1.31 -19.23 3.78
C MET A 1 0.50 -17.96 3.60
N ALA A 2 1.06 -16.82 4.01
CA ALA A 2 0.36 -15.56 3.89
C ALA A 2 0.40 -15.05 2.43
N ALA A 3 -0.68 -14.41 2.02
CA ALA A 3 -0.77 -13.78 0.72
C ALA A 3 -1.01 -12.28 0.92
N TYR A 4 -1.05 -11.52 -0.15
CA TYR A 4 -1.37 -10.10 -0.07
C TYR A 4 -2.53 -9.78 -0.99
N ARG A 5 -3.29 -8.76 -0.59
CA ARG A 5 -4.44 -8.28 -1.33
C ARG A 5 -4.38 -6.76 -1.39
N PHE A 6 -5.03 -6.19 -2.38
CA PHE A 6 -5.06 -4.74 -2.56
C PHE A 6 -6.45 -4.21 -2.31
N TYR A 7 -6.53 -3.17 -1.49
CA TYR A 7 -7.74 -2.36 -1.40
C TYR A 7 -7.89 -1.55 -2.69
N PRO A 8 -9.09 -1.09 -3.03
CA PRO A 8 -9.32 -0.44 -4.33
C PRO A 8 -8.40 0.71 -4.66
N ARG A 9 -8.07 1.56 -3.69
CA ARG A 9 -7.18 2.69 -3.95
C ARG A 9 -5.75 2.24 -4.24
N ALA A 10 -5.29 1.21 -3.54
CA ALA A 10 -3.96 0.65 -3.79
C ALA A 10 -3.90 -0.04 -5.15
N ASP A 11 -4.97 -0.73 -5.51
CA ASP A 11 -5.05 -1.39 -6.81
C ASP A 11 -5.03 -0.36 -7.94
N ALA A 12 -5.80 0.71 -7.81
CA ALA A 12 -5.80 1.80 -8.79
C ALA A 12 -4.41 2.47 -8.87
N ALA A 13 -3.71 2.56 -7.76
CA ALA A 13 -2.36 3.13 -7.74
C ALA A 13 -1.38 2.29 -8.57
N GLN A 14 -1.52 0.97 -8.55
CA GLN A 14 -0.68 0.10 -9.40
C GLN A 14 -0.85 0.42 -10.87
N ASP A 15 -2.10 0.59 -11.31
CA ASP A 15 -2.39 0.92 -12.70
C ASP A 15 -1.75 2.25 -13.09
N LYS A 16 -1.83 3.23 -12.21
CA LYS A 16 -1.21 4.53 -12.45
C LYS A 16 0.31 4.43 -12.52
N ILE A 17 0.90 3.66 -11.62
CA ILE A 17 2.35 3.43 -11.61
C ILE A 17 2.78 2.80 -12.93
N TRP A 18 2.03 1.81 -13.40
CA TRP A 18 2.31 1.16 -14.68
C TRP A 18 2.31 2.17 -15.81
N ARG A 19 1.22 2.94 -15.95
CA ARG A 19 1.10 3.93 -17.02
C ARG A 19 2.20 4.97 -16.98
N ASP A 20 2.48 5.51 -15.78
CA ASP A 20 3.51 6.54 -15.62
C ASP A 20 4.89 5.98 -15.96
N THR A 21 5.16 4.73 -15.59
CA THR A 21 6.45 4.11 -15.87
C THR A 21 6.62 3.83 -17.35
N VAL A 22 5.54 3.37 -18.01
CA VAL A 22 5.58 3.16 -19.47
C VAL A 22 5.90 4.46 -20.20
N GLU A 23 5.25 5.56 -19.79
CA GLU A 23 5.48 6.86 -20.41
C GLU A 23 6.92 7.34 -20.25
N ARG A 24 7.53 7.06 -19.11
CA ARG A 24 8.89 7.55 -18.83
C ARG A 24 10.00 6.66 -19.34
N GLY A 25 9.80 5.35 -19.32
CA GLY A 25 10.86 4.42 -19.58
C GLY A 25 10.47 3.18 -20.41
N GLY A 26 9.24 3.10 -20.89
CA GLY A 26 8.79 2.01 -21.72
C GLY A 26 8.23 0.82 -20.96
N GLU A 27 7.66 -0.13 -21.69
CA GLU A 27 6.99 -1.29 -21.11
C GLU A 27 7.93 -2.19 -20.31
N LEU A 28 9.14 -2.39 -20.79
CA LEU A 28 10.09 -3.27 -20.09
C LEU A 28 10.40 -2.74 -18.70
N GLN A 29 10.58 -1.42 -18.58
CA GLN A 29 10.85 -0.81 -17.29
C GLN A 29 9.63 -0.93 -16.38
N ALA A 30 8.42 -0.78 -16.93
CA ALA A 30 7.19 -0.94 -16.18
C ALA A 30 7.03 -2.37 -15.66
N VAL A 31 7.29 -3.36 -16.50
CA VAL A 31 7.25 -4.77 -16.08
C VAL A 31 8.24 -5.02 -14.95
N THR A 32 9.46 -4.51 -15.08
CA THR A 32 10.50 -4.68 -14.07
C THR A 32 10.07 -4.06 -12.73
N TYR A 33 9.51 -2.85 -12.78
CA TYR A 33 9.11 -2.14 -11.58
C TYR A 33 7.97 -2.84 -10.85
N ILE A 34 6.93 -3.21 -11.59
CA ILE A 34 5.75 -3.88 -11.01
C ILE A 34 6.12 -5.28 -10.50
N THR A 35 6.92 -6.02 -11.25
CA THR A 35 7.38 -7.34 -10.82
C THR A 35 8.17 -7.24 -9.51
N GLY A 36 9.04 -6.23 -9.41
CA GLY A 36 9.80 -5.98 -8.19
C GLY A 36 8.91 -5.58 -7.02
N LEU A 37 7.85 -4.80 -7.28
CA LEU A 37 6.88 -4.43 -6.27
C LEU A 37 6.20 -5.67 -5.68
N HIS A 38 5.74 -6.58 -6.53
CA HIS A 38 5.10 -7.80 -6.07
C HIS A 38 6.08 -8.72 -5.34
N ALA A 39 7.32 -8.79 -5.78
CA ALA A 39 8.35 -9.55 -5.05
C ALA A 39 8.60 -8.96 -3.66
N HIS A 40 8.58 -7.63 -3.55
CA HIS A 40 8.73 -6.95 -2.26
C HIS A 40 7.55 -7.29 -1.33
N LEU A 41 6.32 -7.28 -1.86
CA LEU A 41 5.14 -7.66 -1.09
C LEU A 41 5.21 -9.09 -0.60
N THR A 42 5.71 -10.00 -1.44
CA THR A 42 5.90 -11.40 -1.04
C THR A 42 6.87 -11.49 0.14
N ARG A 43 7.96 -10.74 0.10
CA ARG A 43 8.91 -10.70 1.23
C ARG A 43 8.28 -10.16 2.49
N LEU A 44 7.43 -9.15 2.39
CA LEU A 44 6.71 -8.61 3.54
C LEU A 44 5.78 -9.65 4.16
N CYS A 45 5.13 -10.46 3.33
CA CYS A 45 4.29 -11.55 3.82
C CYS A 45 5.09 -12.59 4.60
N GLU A 46 6.34 -12.80 4.20
CA GLU A 46 7.20 -13.83 4.81
C GLU A 46 7.94 -13.35 6.05
N SER A 47 8.09 -12.04 6.24
CA SER A 47 8.92 -11.51 7.32
C SER A 47 8.31 -10.28 8.00
N ARG A 48 7.70 -10.48 9.15
CA ARG A 48 7.16 -9.39 9.97
C ARG A 48 8.25 -8.43 10.45
N ALA A 49 9.49 -8.87 10.50
CA ALA A 49 10.61 -8.03 10.90
C ALA A 49 10.80 -6.84 9.97
N LEU A 50 10.29 -6.92 8.74
CA LEU A 50 10.37 -5.83 7.77
C LEU A 50 9.25 -4.79 7.92
N TRP A 51 8.24 -5.09 8.74
CA TRP A 51 7.10 -4.19 8.92
C TRP A 51 7.47 -3.05 9.88
N ARG A 52 7.14 -1.83 9.51
CA ARG A 52 7.39 -0.65 10.34
C ARG A 52 6.10 0.02 10.71
N GLN A 53 5.95 0.37 11.99
CA GLN A 53 4.76 1.08 12.46
C GLN A 53 4.74 2.49 11.88
N LEU A 54 3.53 3.04 11.68
CA LEU A 54 3.39 4.40 11.18
C LEU A 54 3.97 5.40 12.20
N PRO A 55 4.62 6.47 11.70
CA PRO A 55 5.10 7.54 12.60
C PRO A 55 3.94 8.13 13.40
N GLN A 56 4.18 8.41 14.67
CA GLN A 56 3.14 8.92 15.55
C GLN A 56 2.61 10.28 15.14
N LYS A 57 3.41 11.07 14.49
CA LYS A 57 3.01 12.41 14.05
C LYS A 57 2.16 12.42 12.79
N LEU A 58 1.90 11.26 12.18
CA LEU A 58 0.98 11.20 11.04
C LEU A 58 -0.44 11.43 11.55
N ALA A 59 -1.17 12.33 10.88
CA ALA A 59 -2.55 12.66 11.24
C ALA A 59 -3.52 11.66 10.65
N VAL A 60 -3.57 10.47 11.24
CA VAL A 60 -4.51 9.40 10.84
C VAL A 60 -5.26 8.93 12.09
N PRO A 61 -6.43 8.30 11.93
CA PRO A 61 -7.18 7.78 13.08
C PRO A 61 -6.32 6.84 13.93
N THR A 62 -6.48 6.95 15.26
CA THR A 62 -5.65 6.21 16.21
C THR A 62 -5.76 4.69 16.03
N ASP A 63 -6.97 4.20 15.78
CA ASP A 63 -7.19 2.77 15.58
C ASP A 63 -6.44 2.26 14.35
N VAL A 64 -6.48 3.02 13.26
CA VAL A 64 -5.73 2.68 12.03
C VAL A 64 -4.23 2.70 12.31
N LYS A 65 -3.76 3.69 13.08
CA LYS A 65 -2.35 3.82 13.40
C LYS A 65 -1.78 2.60 14.12
N ARG A 66 -2.58 1.99 14.99
CA ARG A 66 -2.15 0.80 15.73
C ARG A 66 -2.06 -0.45 14.84
N GLU A 67 -2.89 -0.51 13.80
CA GLU A 67 -3.01 -1.70 12.96
C GLU A 67 -2.28 -1.58 11.64
N ALA A 68 -1.76 -0.41 11.33
CA ALA A 68 -1.16 -0.14 10.04
C ALA A 68 0.37 -0.12 10.11
N TYR A 69 0.96 -0.58 9.05
CA TYR A 69 2.41 -0.63 8.90
C TYR A 69 2.77 -0.04 7.56
N PHE A 70 4.05 0.25 7.37
CA PHE A 70 4.52 0.72 6.08
C PHE A 70 5.85 0.09 5.71
N SER A 71 6.16 0.16 4.43
CA SER A 71 7.44 -0.25 3.89
C SER A 71 7.73 0.59 2.67
N ARG A 72 8.99 0.79 2.35
CA ARG A 72 9.38 1.52 1.16
C ARG A 72 9.86 0.55 0.09
N TYR A 73 9.36 0.73 -1.13
CA TYR A 73 9.87 0.04 -2.31
C TYR A 73 10.26 1.10 -3.33
N GLU A 74 11.54 1.20 -3.62
CA GLU A 74 12.09 2.19 -4.57
C GLU A 74 11.58 3.60 -4.24
N HIS A 75 10.75 4.20 -5.09
CA HIS A 75 10.23 5.56 -4.92
C HIS A 75 8.83 5.61 -4.33
N HIS A 76 8.32 4.48 -3.85
CA HIS A 76 6.95 4.39 -3.33
C HIS A 76 6.92 3.88 -1.90
N TYR A 77 5.93 4.39 -1.15
CA TYR A 77 5.61 3.88 0.19
C TYR A 77 4.39 3.00 0.08
N LEU A 78 4.45 1.84 0.72
CA LEU A 78 3.35 0.89 0.80
C LEU A 78 2.81 0.92 2.20
N PHE A 79 1.49 1.15 2.34
CA PHE A 79 0.83 1.14 3.64
C PHE A 79 -0.10 -0.05 3.69
N PHE A 80 0.03 -0.85 4.73
CA PHE A 80 -0.67 -2.14 4.79
C PHE A 80 -1.01 -2.50 6.22
N ARG A 81 -1.90 -3.49 6.37
CA ARG A 81 -2.25 -4.07 7.67
C ARG A 81 -2.41 -5.58 7.52
N GLU A 82 -2.38 -6.27 8.65
CA GLU A 82 -2.64 -7.70 8.66
C GLU A 82 -4.15 -7.93 8.71
N LEU A 83 -4.65 -8.78 7.82
CA LEU A 83 -6.07 -9.14 7.79
C LEU A 83 -6.35 -10.28 8.75
N ASP A 84 -7.64 -10.52 9.04
CA ASP A 84 -8.04 -11.54 10.01
C ASP A 84 -7.52 -12.95 9.69
N ASN A 85 -7.40 -13.26 8.40
CA ASN A 85 -6.89 -14.55 7.96
C ASN A 85 -5.35 -14.63 7.89
N GLY A 86 -4.67 -13.57 8.31
CA GLY A 86 -3.22 -13.50 8.26
C GLY A 86 -2.64 -12.94 6.97
N ASP A 87 -3.47 -12.68 5.97
CA ASP A 87 -3.02 -12.05 4.73
C ASP A 87 -2.68 -10.58 4.99
N LEU A 88 -1.86 -10.03 4.11
CA LEU A 88 -1.45 -8.64 4.15
C LEU A 88 -2.38 -7.83 3.25
N GLY A 89 -3.02 -6.81 3.80
CA GLY A 89 -3.91 -5.94 3.05
C GLY A 89 -3.24 -4.62 2.72
N VAL A 90 -2.95 -4.38 1.45
CA VAL A 90 -2.30 -3.14 1.01
C VAL A 90 -3.36 -2.06 0.86
N MET A 91 -3.30 -1.04 1.71
CA MET A 91 -4.30 0.01 1.77
C MET A 91 -3.99 1.18 0.84
N SER A 92 -2.71 1.50 0.68
CA SER A 92 -2.30 2.69 -0.08
C SER A 92 -0.89 2.50 -0.62
N ILE A 93 -0.65 3.03 -1.81
CA ILE A 93 0.68 3.08 -2.41
C ILE A 93 0.90 4.51 -2.90
N LEU A 94 1.87 5.20 -2.31
CA LEU A 94 2.09 6.62 -2.57
C LEU A 94 3.53 6.88 -3.00
N HIS A 95 3.68 7.70 -4.04
CA HIS A 95 5.00 8.13 -4.48
C HIS A 95 5.64 9.04 -3.43
N GLU A 96 6.96 8.94 -3.25
CA GLU A 96 7.68 9.71 -2.23
C GLU A 96 7.55 11.23 -2.41
N ARG A 97 7.23 11.70 -3.62
CA ARG A 97 7.07 13.13 -3.91
C ARG A 97 5.66 13.66 -3.62
N MET A 98 4.71 12.78 -3.34
CA MET A 98 3.36 13.21 -2.98
C MET A 98 3.35 13.77 -1.57
N ASP A 99 2.30 14.52 -1.25
CA ASP A 99 2.04 14.90 0.14
C ASP A 99 1.49 13.65 0.85
N VAL A 100 2.39 12.83 1.36
CA VAL A 100 2.06 11.52 1.91
C VAL A 100 1.02 11.61 3.04
N PRO A 101 1.17 12.50 4.05
CA PRO A 101 0.16 12.55 5.12
C PRO A 101 -1.25 12.84 4.62
N VAL A 102 -1.40 13.79 3.68
CA VAL A 102 -2.71 14.14 3.15
C VAL A 102 -3.30 13.01 2.33
N ARG A 103 -2.51 12.44 1.43
CA ARG A 103 -2.97 11.34 0.57
C ARG A 103 -3.30 10.10 1.36
N LEU A 104 -2.49 9.78 2.36
CA LEU A 104 -2.75 8.62 3.20
C LEU A 104 -4.06 8.79 3.96
N ALA A 105 -4.31 9.97 4.52
CA ALA A 105 -5.56 10.24 5.22
C ALA A 105 -6.76 10.06 4.30
N GLU A 106 -6.67 10.52 3.06
CA GLU A 106 -7.74 10.34 2.07
C GLU A 106 -7.98 8.86 1.77
N ASP A 107 -6.90 8.11 1.54
CA ASP A 107 -7.01 6.69 1.22
C ASP A 107 -7.60 5.89 2.38
N LEU A 108 -7.22 6.21 3.61
CA LEU A 108 -7.74 5.53 4.79
C LEU A 108 -9.20 5.88 5.03
N ALA A 109 -9.60 7.11 4.76
CA ALA A 109 -11.02 7.50 4.84
C ALA A 109 -11.86 6.70 3.85
N ALA A 110 -11.34 6.48 2.65
CA ALA A 110 -12.03 5.68 1.64
C ALA A 110 -12.20 4.22 2.07
N LEU A 111 -11.28 3.68 2.87
CA LEU A 111 -11.40 2.32 3.40
C LEU A 111 -12.60 2.19 4.33
N SER A 112 -12.80 3.17 5.20
CA SER A 112 -13.93 3.17 6.13
C SER A 112 -15.25 3.11 5.37
N GLU A 113 -15.39 3.89 4.32
CA GLU A 113 -16.58 3.88 3.48
C GLU A 113 -16.79 2.52 2.82
N LYS A 114 -15.73 1.92 2.31
CA LYS A 114 -15.78 0.60 1.69
C LYS A 114 -16.17 -0.49 2.69
N SER A 115 -15.63 -0.42 3.91
CA SER A 115 -15.98 -1.38 4.95
C SER A 115 -17.47 -1.35 5.25
N ASP A 116 -18.06 -0.17 5.34
CA ASP A 116 -19.48 -0.01 5.57
C ASP A 116 -20.29 -0.64 4.45
N HIS A 117 -19.88 -0.42 3.21
CA HIS A 117 -20.53 -0.99 2.05
C HIS A 117 -20.44 -2.51 2.02
N SER A 118 -19.30 -3.05 2.37
CA SER A 118 -19.08 -4.49 2.30
C SER A 118 -19.88 -5.26 3.35
N LYS A 119 -20.38 -4.59 4.37
CA LYS A 119 -21.21 -5.20 5.41
C LYS A 119 -22.69 -5.20 5.10
N ALA A 120 -23.07 -4.46 4.11
CA ALA A 120 -24.48 -4.33 3.72
C ALA A 120 -25.03 -5.56 3.02
#